data_961b9ccc9c0b6f3dcd8de3678d9e882d
#
_entry.id   961b9ccc9c0b6f3dcd8de3678d9e882d
#
_cell.length_a   1.000
_cell.length_b   1.000
_cell.length_c   1.000
_cell.angle_alpha   90.00
_cell.angle_beta   90.00
_cell.angle_gamma   90.00
#
_symmetry.space_group_name_H-M   'P 1'
#
loop_
_entity.id
_entity.type
_entity.pdbx_description
1 polymer ?
#
loop_
_entity_poly.entity_id
_entity_poly.type
_entity_poly.pdbx_seq_one_letter_code
_entity_poly.pdbx_strand_id
1 'polypeptide(L)'
;MSTVAAAVATAWQVDPAHSHVEFAVRHLMISTVKGRFGGVSGTVTGDEADPENASFALTIPVATVDTHQSQRDEHLRSADFFDAEHHPAITFRSTRIERAGRDSFAVAGDLTIRGVSKPITLTVHAGGRVRDPWGGERVGYNAATRINRKDFGLNWNQALETGGVVVGDQVNVAIELELVHTP
;
A
#
# COMPACT_ATOMS: atom_id res chain seq x y z
N MET A 1 31.01 8.03 33.23
CA MET A 1 30.46 6.97 32.40
C MET A 1 29.04 7.38 32.02
N SER A 2 28.86 7.90 30.80
CA SER A 2 27.52 8.27 30.29
C SER A 2 26.82 7.01 29.80
N THR A 3 25.78 6.65 30.50
CA THR A 3 24.85 5.60 30.04
C THR A 3 24.05 6.18 28.89
N VAL A 4 24.36 5.80 27.65
CA VAL A 4 23.49 6.05 26.51
C VAL A 4 22.26 5.20 26.73
N ALA A 5 21.15 5.82 27.10
CA ALA A 5 19.86 5.17 27.13
C ALA A 5 19.57 4.66 25.69
N ALA A 6 19.47 3.35 25.52
CA ALA A 6 19.02 2.80 24.25
C ALA A 6 17.62 3.35 23.98
N ALA A 7 17.48 4.07 22.86
CA ALA A 7 16.17 4.53 22.39
C ALA A 7 15.26 3.29 22.27
N VAL A 8 14.15 3.30 22.99
CA VAL A 8 13.15 2.22 22.88
C VAL A 8 12.46 2.42 21.54
N ALA A 9 12.69 1.50 20.61
CA ALA A 9 12.02 1.54 19.32
C ALA A 9 10.50 1.47 19.55
N THR A 10 9.79 2.51 19.16
CA THR A 10 8.33 2.58 19.24
C THR A 10 7.74 1.76 18.10
N ALA A 11 6.79 0.89 18.42
CA ALA A 11 6.06 0.11 17.43
C ALA A 11 4.65 0.69 17.25
N TRP A 12 4.35 1.08 16.01
CA TRP A 12 3.04 1.53 15.59
C TRP A 12 2.33 0.43 14.81
N GLN A 13 1.03 0.27 15.03
CA GLN A 13 0.20 -0.68 14.31
C GLN A 13 -0.73 0.04 13.34
N VAL A 14 -0.91 -0.52 12.15
CA VAL A 14 -1.93 -0.02 11.21
C VAL A 14 -3.31 -0.31 11.77
N ASP A 15 -4.17 0.70 11.85
CA ASP A 15 -5.58 0.54 12.15
C ASP A 15 -6.34 0.12 10.89
N PRO A 16 -6.78 -1.14 10.77
CA PRO A 16 -7.43 -1.64 9.56
C PRO A 16 -8.81 -1.02 9.28
N ALA A 17 -9.44 -0.43 10.30
CA ALA A 17 -10.75 0.21 10.15
C ALA A 17 -10.64 1.60 9.48
N HIS A 18 -9.47 2.25 9.61
CA HIS A 18 -9.22 3.59 9.07
C HIS A 18 -8.10 3.60 8.03
N SER A 19 -7.72 2.42 7.50
CA SER A 19 -6.66 2.31 6.51
C SER A 19 -7.14 1.54 5.29
N HIS A 20 -6.77 2.03 4.10
CA HIS A 20 -7.13 1.38 2.85
C HIS A 20 -6.12 1.70 1.74
N VAL A 21 -6.15 0.87 0.70
CA VAL A 21 -5.38 1.07 -0.53
C VAL A 21 -6.34 1.21 -1.69
N GLU A 22 -6.25 2.31 -2.42
CA GLU A 22 -7.00 2.54 -3.65
C GLU A 22 -6.13 2.33 -4.88
N PHE A 23 -6.75 1.90 -5.96
CA PHE A 23 -6.10 1.81 -7.26
C PHE A 23 -6.99 2.39 -8.37
N ALA A 24 -6.34 2.88 -9.41
CA ALA A 24 -7.01 3.39 -10.61
C ALA A 24 -6.30 2.92 -11.87
N VAL A 25 -7.04 2.38 -12.82
CA VAL A 25 -6.53 1.85 -14.09
C VAL A 25 -7.39 2.32 -15.25
N ARG A 26 -6.78 2.57 -16.42
CA ARG A 26 -7.51 2.92 -17.65
C ARG A 26 -8.27 1.70 -18.17
N HIS A 27 -9.52 1.92 -18.56
CA HIS A 27 -10.41 0.94 -19.15
C HIS A 27 -10.85 1.40 -20.55
N LEU A 28 -10.71 0.53 -21.55
CA LEU A 28 -10.99 0.81 -22.98
C LEU A 28 -10.27 2.06 -23.50
N MET A 29 -9.22 2.54 -22.84
CA MET A 29 -8.48 3.77 -23.11
C MET A 29 -9.31 5.06 -22.97
N ILE A 30 -10.58 5.00 -22.58
CA ILE A 30 -11.52 6.14 -22.51
C ILE A 30 -11.97 6.50 -21.10
N SER A 31 -12.00 5.54 -20.17
CA SER A 31 -12.46 5.74 -18.78
C SER A 31 -11.44 5.23 -17.78
N THR A 32 -11.71 5.46 -16.49
CA THR A 32 -10.88 4.97 -15.39
C THR A 32 -11.74 4.14 -14.46
N VAL A 33 -11.34 2.91 -14.25
CA VAL A 33 -11.89 2.05 -13.19
C VAL A 33 -11.09 2.29 -11.93
N LYS A 34 -11.80 2.50 -10.83
CA LYS A 34 -11.24 2.60 -9.49
C LYS A 34 -11.70 1.42 -8.66
N GLY A 35 -10.83 1.00 -7.77
CA GLY A 35 -11.14 -0.01 -6.78
C GLY A 35 -10.30 0.21 -5.52
N ARG A 36 -10.61 -0.55 -4.48
CA ARG A 36 -9.90 -0.47 -3.20
C ARG A 36 -9.70 -1.86 -2.59
N PHE A 37 -8.74 -1.92 -1.69
CA PHE A 37 -8.56 -3.01 -0.74
C PHE A 37 -8.75 -2.47 0.67
N GLY A 38 -9.46 -3.21 1.51
CA GLY A 38 -9.60 -2.96 2.94
C GLY A 38 -8.85 -3.99 3.77
N GLY A 39 -9.02 -3.94 5.10
CA GLY A 39 -8.38 -4.89 6.00
C GLY A 39 -6.85 -4.83 5.99
N VAL A 40 -6.29 -3.69 5.64
CA VAL A 40 -4.84 -3.44 5.60
C VAL A 40 -4.29 -3.58 7.01
N SER A 41 -3.24 -4.37 7.18
CA SER A 41 -2.54 -4.54 8.44
C SER A 41 -1.05 -4.28 8.26
N GLY A 42 -0.36 -3.96 9.34
CA GLY A 42 1.07 -3.72 9.26
C GLY A 42 1.64 -3.05 10.49
N THR A 43 2.95 -2.86 10.47
CA THR A 43 3.70 -2.24 11.56
C THR A 43 4.70 -1.23 11.04
N VAL A 44 4.91 -0.19 11.82
CA VAL A 44 6.05 0.72 11.67
C VAL A 44 6.86 0.66 12.96
N THR A 45 8.13 0.35 12.86
CA THR A 45 9.04 0.29 14.02
C THR A 45 10.20 1.24 13.79
N GLY A 46 10.54 2.02 14.81
CA GLY A 46 11.65 2.96 14.72
C GLY A 46 11.55 4.07 15.77
N ASP A 47 12.52 4.95 15.74
CA ASP A 47 12.51 6.18 16.53
C ASP A 47 11.89 7.31 15.70
N GLU A 48 10.92 8.01 16.25
CA GLU A 48 10.30 9.16 15.60
C GLU A 48 11.28 10.31 15.36
N ALA A 49 12.31 10.40 16.19
CA ALA A 49 13.38 11.37 16.01
C ALA A 49 14.29 11.01 14.82
N ASP A 50 14.27 9.74 14.39
CA ASP A 50 15.09 9.22 13.29
C ASP A 50 14.26 8.33 12.34
N PRO A 51 13.30 8.94 11.62
CA PRO A 51 12.40 8.19 10.73
C PRO A 51 13.10 7.50 9.56
N GLU A 52 14.31 7.92 9.22
CA GLU A 52 15.09 7.30 8.13
C GLU A 52 15.60 5.91 8.51
N ASN A 53 15.73 5.62 9.81
CA ASN A 53 16.06 4.30 10.35
C ASN A 53 14.83 3.48 10.76
N ALA A 54 13.63 3.97 10.49
CA ALA A 54 12.40 3.20 10.71
C ALA A 54 12.25 2.06 9.69
N SER A 55 11.49 1.03 10.06
CA SER A 55 11.05 -0.02 9.15
C SER A 55 9.54 -0.04 9.06
N PHE A 56 9.04 -0.33 7.86
CA PHE A 56 7.64 -0.32 7.53
C PHE A 56 7.26 -1.59 6.78
N ALA A 57 6.23 -2.29 7.25
CA ALA A 57 5.71 -3.49 6.61
C ALA A 57 4.18 -3.43 6.54
N LEU A 58 3.62 -3.72 5.36
CA LEU A 58 2.19 -3.80 5.10
C LEU A 58 1.80 -5.17 4.56
N THR A 59 0.59 -5.60 4.93
CA THR A 59 -0.10 -6.75 4.34
C THR A 59 -1.50 -6.33 3.95
N ILE A 60 -1.89 -6.64 2.72
CA ILE A 60 -3.16 -6.26 2.11
C ILE A 60 -3.85 -7.55 1.68
N PRO A 61 -5.00 -7.94 2.27
CA PRO A 61 -5.74 -9.14 1.87
C PRO A 61 -6.33 -8.97 0.46
N VAL A 62 -5.96 -9.83 -0.48
CA VAL A 62 -6.45 -9.77 -1.87
C VAL A 62 -7.96 -9.98 -1.96
N ALA A 63 -8.52 -10.82 -1.10
CA ALA A 63 -9.95 -11.11 -1.07
C ALA A 63 -10.84 -9.88 -0.82
N THR A 64 -10.27 -8.80 -0.27
CA THR A 64 -10.99 -7.55 0.04
C THR A 64 -11.13 -6.61 -1.15
N VAL A 65 -10.65 -6.98 -2.35
CA VAL A 65 -10.79 -6.14 -3.54
C VAL A 65 -12.26 -5.82 -3.80
N ASP A 66 -12.55 -4.53 -3.98
CA ASP A 66 -13.88 -3.99 -4.22
C ASP A 66 -13.81 -2.88 -5.28
N THR A 67 -14.47 -3.09 -6.39
CA THR A 67 -14.64 -2.12 -7.48
C THR A 67 -16.10 -1.70 -7.66
N HIS A 68 -16.97 -2.03 -6.69
CA HIS A 68 -18.42 -1.85 -6.73
C HIS A 68 -19.11 -2.61 -7.87
N GLN A 69 -18.51 -3.73 -8.31
CA GLN A 69 -19.08 -4.60 -9.32
C GLN A 69 -18.61 -6.05 -9.05
N SER A 70 -19.50 -6.88 -8.51
CA SER A 70 -19.17 -8.21 -7.98
C SER A 70 -18.52 -9.15 -9.01
N GLN A 71 -19.01 -9.17 -10.24
CA GLN A 71 -18.45 -10.01 -11.30
C GLN A 71 -17.01 -9.61 -11.65
N ARG A 72 -16.71 -8.32 -11.65
CA ARG A 72 -15.33 -7.83 -11.85
C ARG A 72 -14.45 -8.18 -10.66
N ASP A 73 -14.96 -8.05 -9.45
CA ASP A 73 -14.21 -8.37 -8.23
C ASP A 73 -13.89 -9.88 -8.15
N GLU A 74 -14.81 -10.74 -8.57
CA GLU A 74 -14.56 -12.18 -8.72
C GLU A 74 -13.47 -12.46 -9.75
N HIS A 75 -13.51 -11.79 -10.91
CA HIS A 75 -12.50 -11.94 -11.95
C HIS A 75 -11.13 -11.42 -11.47
N LEU A 76 -11.08 -10.32 -10.74
CA LEU A 76 -9.83 -9.82 -10.15
C LEU A 76 -9.22 -10.82 -9.16
N ARG A 77 -10.04 -11.56 -8.40
CA ARG A 77 -9.54 -12.60 -7.47
C ARG A 77 -9.09 -13.87 -8.17
N SER A 78 -9.52 -14.11 -9.41
CA SER A 78 -9.21 -15.32 -10.16
C SER A 78 -7.74 -15.41 -10.58
N ALA A 79 -7.35 -16.56 -11.12
CA ALA A 79 -6.02 -16.84 -11.66
C ALA A 79 -5.63 -15.94 -12.86
N ASP A 80 -6.59 -15.29 -13.52
CA ASP A 80 -6.33 -14.32 -14.58
C ASP A 80 -5.65 -13.04 -14.07
N PHE A 81 -5.89 -12.69 -12.78
CA PHE A 81 -5.36 -11.50 -12.14
C PHE A 81 -4.57 -11.82 -10.88
N PHE A 82 -5.15 -11.60 -9.70
CA PHE A 82 -4.42 -11.71 -8.43
C PHE A 82 -4.19 -13.14 -7.96
N ASP A 83 -4.99 -14.11 -8.45
CA ASP A 83 -4.92 -15.51 -8.02
C ASP A 83 -4.97 -15.64 -6.48
N ALA A 84 -6.05 -15.11 -5.89
CA ALA A 84 -6.22 -14.96 -4.46
C ALA A 84 -6.16 -16.30 -3.69
N GLU A 85 -6.45 -17.42 -4.35
CA GLU A 85 -6.39 -18.77 -3.78
C GLU A 85 -4.94 -19.15 -3.44
N HIS A 86 -3.98 -18.86 -4.35
CA HIS A 86 -2.57 -19.20 -4.18
C HIS A 86 -1.76 -18.01 -3.61
N HIS A 87 -2.25 -16.80 -3.79
CA HIS A 87 -1.60 -15.56 -3.37
C HIS A 87 -2.57 -14.67 -2.59
N PRO A 88 -2.92 -15.04 -1.35
CA PRO A 88 -3.99 -14.37 -0.58
C PRO A 88 -3.65 -12.95 -0.12
N ALA A 89 -2.38 -12.54 -0.22
CA ALA A 89 -1.93 -11.24 0.25
C ALA A 89 -1.00 -10.54 -0.74
N ILE A 90 -1.13 -9.22 -0.81
CA ILE A 90 -0.13 -8.30 -1.33
C ILE A 90 0.67 -7.81 -0.13
N THR A 91 2.00 -7.74 -0.25
CA THR A 91 2.86 -7.27 0.84
C THR A 91 3.81 -6.17 0.36
N PHE A 92 4.14 -5.27 1.27
CA PHE A 92 5.19 -4.28 1.07
C PHE A 92 6.13 -4.26 2.27
N ARG A 93 7.44 -4.20 2.03
CA ARG A 93 8.48 -4.03 3.06
C ARG A 93 9.41 -2.92 2.64
N SER A 94 9.57 -1.90 3.50
CA SER A 94 10.53 -0.84 3.25
C SER A 94 11.97 -1.37 3.31
N THR A 95 12.80 -0.87 2.42
CA THR A 95 14.26 -1.12 2.41
C THR A 95 15.05 0.15 2.72
N ARG A 96 14.46 1.32 2.45
CA ARG A 96 15.05 2.63 2.68
C ARG A 96 13.99 3.70 2.83
N ILE A 97 14.18 4.59 3.78
CA ILE A 97 13.33 5.77 3.97
C ILE A 97 14.23 7.00 3.88
N GLU A 98 13.87 7.96 3.04
CA GLU A 98 14.58 9.21 2.86
C GLU A 98 13.63 10.38 3.06
N ARG A 99 14.07 11.39 3.80
CA ARG A 99 13.31 12.63 3.94
C ARG A 99 13.33 13.41 2.62
N ALA A 100 12.16 13.69 2.08
CA ALA A 100 11.99 14.44 0.83
C ALA A 100 11.53 15.90 1.08
N GLY A 101 11.06 16.20 2.29
CA GLY A 101 10.59 17.52 2.70
C GLY A 101 10.30 17.55 4.20
N ARG A 102 9.63 18.60 4.67
CA ARG A 102 9.31 18.76 6.09
C ARG A 102 8.45 17.59 6.61
N ASP A 103 7.39 17.27 5.88
CA ASP A 103 6.40 16.27 6.25
C ASP A 103 6.24 15.21 5.14
N SER A 104 7.28 15.03 4.29
CA SER A 104 7.27 14.10 3.18
C SER A 104 8.52 13.22 3.14
N PHE A 105 8.32 11.99 2.68
CA PHE A 105 9.34 10.95 2.60
C PHE A 105 9.26 10.19 1.29
N ALA A 106 10.41 9.75 0.79
CA ALA A 106 10.51 8.72 -0.22
C ALA A 106 10.79 7.39 0.48
N VAL A 107 9.87 6.44 0.36
CA VAL A 107 9.97 5.12 0.98
C VAL A 107 10.18 4.08 -0.11
N ALA A 108 11.43 3.67 -0.30
CA ALA A 108 11.76 2.54 -1.17
C ALA A 108 11.50 1.22 -0.45
N GLY A 109 11.05 0.22 -1.19
CA GLY A 109 10.77 -1.10 -0.63
C GLY A 109 10.37 -2.11 -1.69
N ASP A 110 10.21 -3.35 -1.25
CA ASP A 110 9.81 -4.46 -2.07
C ASP A 110 8.30 -4.67 -1.99
N LEU A 111 7.62 -4.47 -3.12
CA LEU A 111 6.21 -4.80 -3.29
C LEU A 111 6.10 -6.20 -3.87
N THR A 112 5.31 -7.06 -3.22
CA THR A 112 5.03 -8.42 -3.70
C THR A 112 3.56 -8.53 -4.06
N ILE A 113 3.28 -8.86 -5.32
CA ILE A 113 1.95 -9.15 -5.84
C ILE A 113 2.01 -10.49 -6.58
N ARG A 114 1.07 -11.38 -6.34
CA ARG A 114 1.00 -12.69 -7.02
C ARG A 114 2.34 -13.45 -6.94
N GLY A 115 3.01 -13.40 -5.80
CA GLY A 115 4.30 -14.06 -5.59
C GLY A 115 5.51 -13.41 -6.28
N VAL A 116 5.32 -12.31 -7.04
CA VAL A 116 6.39 -11.57 -7.71
C VAL A 116 6.74 -10.33 -6.90
N SER A 117 8.00 -10.21 -6.50
CA SER A 117 8.51 -9.05 -5.76
C SER A 117 9.28 -8.11 -6.69
N LYS A 118 8.98 -6.82 -6.57
CA LYS A 118 9.66 -5.75 -7.32
C LYS A 118 9.96 -4.57 -6.40
N PRO A 119 11.11 -3.93 -6.56
CA PRO A 119 11.41 -2.68 -5.86
C PRO A 119 10.52 -1.56 -6.41
N ILE A 120 9.89 -0.82 -5.50
CA ILE A 120 9.13 0.40 -5.82
C ILE A 120 9.49 1.51 -4.83
N THR A 121 9.09 2.73 -5.15
CA THR A 121 9.18 3.86 -4.23
C THR A 121 7.79 4.47 -4.03
N LEU A 122 7.43 4.65 -2.75
CA LEU A 122 6.24 5.39 -2.35
C LEU A 122 6.62 6.83 -2.06
N THR A 123 5.82 7.77 -2.55
CA THR A 123 5.85 9.16 -2.05
C THR A 123 4.89 9.23 -0.87
N VAL A 124 5.40 9.52 0.31
CA VAL A 124 4.66 9.49 1.57
C VAL A 124 4.57 10.89 2.16
N HIS A 125 3.40 11.25 2.65
CA HIS A 125 3.15 12.51 3.36
C HIS A 125 2.54 12.22 4.73
N ALA A 126 3.10 12.84 5.78
CA ALA A 126 2.52 12.80 7.11
C ALA A 126 1.26 13.68 7.16
N GLY A 127 0.15 13.12 7.60
CA GLY A 127 -1.16 13.79 7.68
C GLY A 127 -1.47 14.44 9.02
N GLY A 128 -0.62 14.23 10.01
CA GLY A 128 -0.79 14.77 11.36
C GLY A 128 -0.85 13.70 12.45
N ARG A 129 -0.80 14.18 13.70
CA ARG A 129 -0.81 13.36 14.92
C ARG A 129 -1.85 13.86 15.89
N VAL A 130 -2.55 12.95 16.55
CA VAL A 130 -3.57 13.27 17.55
C VAL A 130 -3.54 12.25 18.68
N ARG A 131 -3.89 12.67 19.88
CA ARG A 131 -4.20 11.76 20.98
C ARG A 131 -5.70 11.46 20.95
N ASP A 132 -6.06 10.19 20.88
CA ASP A 132 -7.46 9.79 20.87
C ASP A 132 -8.12 9.87 22.27
N PRO A 133 -9.46 9.88 22.37
CA PRO A 133 -10.16 9.96 23.65
C PRO A 133 -9.93 8.77 24.58
N TRP A 134 -9.38 7.67 24.08
CA TRP A 134 -9.13 6.43 24.84
C TRP A 134 -7.66 6.34 25.31
N GLY A 135 -6.85 7.37 25.05
CA GLY A 135 -5.48 7.49 25.54
C GLY A 135 -4.41 6.97 24.58
N GLY A 136 -4.80 6.46 23.40
CA GLY A 136 -3.89 6.07 22.33
C GLY A 136 -3.39 7.28 21.55
N GLU A 137 -2.25 7.12 20.89
CA GLU A 137 -1.76 8.10 19.92
C GLU A 137 -2.03 7.61 18.51
N ARG A 138 -2.43 8.51 17.62
CA ARG A 138 -2.72 8.24 16.20
C ARG A 138 -1.95 9.15 15.29
N VAL A 139 -1.44 8.59 14.19
CA VAL A 139 -0.74 9.32 13.13
C VAL A 139 -1.31 8.91 11.78
N GLY A 140 -1.66 9.90 10.96
CA GLY A 140 -2.13 9.68 9.59
C GLY A 140 -0.99 9.79 8.58
N TYR A 141 -1.01 8.94 7.55
CA TYR A 141 -0.12 9.02 6.39
C TYR A 141 -0.90 8.82 5.10
N ASN A 142 -0.52 9.60 4.10
CA ASN A 142 -0.94 9.39 2.73
C ASN A 142 0.26 8.98 1.88
N ALA A 143 0.11 7.97 1.04
CA ALA A 143 1.17 7.55 0.15
C ALA A 143 0.63 7.34 -1.28
N ALA A 144 1.50 7.52 -2.26
CA ALA A 144 1.16 7.30 -3.65
C ALA A 144 2.33 6.67 -4.42
N THR A 145 1.98 5.87 -5.42
CA THR A 145 2.92 5.34 -6.40
C THR A 145 2.21 5.00 -7.72
N ARG A 146 3.00 4.67 -8.72
CA ARG A 146 2.53 4.11 -10.00
C ARG A 146 3.31 2.85 -10.29
N ILE A 147 2.62 1.78 -10.64
CA ILE A 147 3.22 0.50 -11.00
C ILE A 147 2.75 0.05 -12.39
N ASN A 148 3.54 -0.79 -13.05
CA ASN A 148 3.08 -1.55 -14.20
C ASN A 148 2.62 -2.92 -13.73
N ARG A 149 1.34 -3.25 -13.91
CA ARG A 149 0.76 -4.51 -13.47
C ARG A 149 1.43 -5.75 -14.09
N LYS A 150 1.97 -5.61 -15.30
CA LYS A 150 2.66 -6.70 -16.01
C LYS A 150 3.98 -7.10 -15.37
N ASP A 151 4.63 -6.17 -14.66
CA ASP A 151 5.86 -6.48 -13.89
C ASP A 151 5.61 -7.51 -12.79
N PHE A 152 4.35 -7.66 -12.36
CA PHE A 152 3.89 -8.61 -11.36
C PHE A 152 3.15 -9.83 -11.95
N GLY A 153 3.22 -10.02 -13.27
CA GLY A 153 2.56 -11.13 -13.93
C GLY A 153 1.05 -11.01 -14.11
N LEU A 154 0.45 -9.84 -13.87
CA LEU A 154 -0.96 -9.57 -14.14
C LEU A 154 -1.13 -9.19 -15.62
N ASN A 155 -1.10 -10.19 -16.50
CA ASN A 155 -0.99 -9.99 -17.95
C ASN A 155 -2.33 -10.04 -18.68
N TRP A 156 -3.41 -10.48 -18.00
CA TRP A 156 -4.70 -10.62 -18.67
C TRP A 156 -5.11 -9.32 -19.38
N ASN A 157 -5.55 -9.45 -20.62
CA ASN A 157 -6.09 -8.38 -21.41
C ASN A 157 -6.91 -8.94 -22.59
N GLN A 158 -7.66 -8.07 -23.23
CA GLN A 158 -8.37 -8.38 -24.47
C GLN A 158 -8.10 -7.25 -25.46
N ALA A 159 -7.71 -7.61 -26.68
CA ALA A 159 -7.56 -6.67 -27.78
C ALA A 159 -8.93 -6.20 -28.27
N LEU A 160 -9.02 -4.94 -28.66
CA LEU A 160 -10.20 -4.35 -29.26
C LEU A 160 -10.09 -4.40 -30.78
N GLU A 161 -11.20 -4.66 -31.48
CA GLU A 161 -11.24 -4.66 -32.95
C GLU A 161 -10.84 -3.31 -33.55
N THR A 162 -11.10 -2.21 -32.83
CA THR A 162 -10.76 -0.85 -33.22
C THR A 162 -9.31 -0.44 -32.88
N GLY A 163 -8.51 -1.38 -32.37
CA GLY A 163 -7.18 -1.14 -31.83
C GLY A 163 -7.23 -0.69 -30.35
N GLY A 164 -6.17 -1.04 -29.62
CA GLY A 164 -6.07 -0.80 -28.20
C GLY A 164 -6.41 -2.03 -27.35
N VAL A 165 -6.54 -1.84 -26.03
CA VAL A 165 -6.73 -2.89 -25.05
C VAL A 165 -7.82 -2.53 -24.03
N VAL A 166 -8.42 -3.55 -23.43
CA VAL A 166 -9.48 -3.37 -22.42
C VAL A 166 -8.92 -2.79 -21.13
N VAL A 167 -7.76 -3.23 -20.68
CA VAL A 167 -7.13 -2.81 -19.40
C VAL A 167 -5.77 -2.21 -19.65
N GLY A 168 -5.54 -1.01 -19.15
CA GLY A 168 -4.23 -0.35 -19.20
C GLY A 168 -3.17 -1.08 -18.36
N ASP A 169 -1.91 -0.87 -18.67
CA ASP A 169 -0.79 -1.50 -17.97
C ASP A 169 -0.38 -0.74 -16.71
N GLN A 170 -0.52 0.59 -16.74
CA GLN A 170 -0.18 1.45 -15.61
C GLN A 170 -1.33 1.53 -14.61
N VAL A 171 -1.02 1.31 -13.35
CA VAL A 171 -1.94 1.40 -12.22
C VAL A 171 -1.43 2.48 -11.27
N ASN A 172 -2.26 3.50 -11.03
CA ASN A 172 -2.01 4.48 -9.98
C ASN A 172 -2.52 3.91 -8.67
N VAL A 173 -1.70 4.01 -7.63
CA VAL A 173 -2.00 3.52 -6.28
C VAL A 173 -1.98 4.70 -5.31
N ALA A 174 -3.01 4.81 -4.49
CA ALA A 174 -3.10 5.74 -3.38
C ALA A 174 -3.37 4.96 -2.10
N ILE A 175 -2.71 5.34 -1.03
CA ILE A 175 -2.75 4.65 0.26
C ILE A 175 -3.09 5.67 1.33
N GLU A 176 -4.07 5.37 2.15
CA GLU A 176 -4.34 6.09 3.40
C GLU A 176 -4.13 5.14 4.56
N LEU A 177 -3.29 5.56 5.49
CA LEU A 177 -2.97 4.79 6.69
C LEU A 177 -3.19 5.62 7.93
N GLU A 178 -3.83 5.03 8.90
CA GLU A 178 -3.85 5.48 10.27
C GLU A 178 -3.05 4.48 11.13
N LEU A 179 -2.05 4.98 11.81
CA LEU A 179 -1.24 4.20 12.73
C LEU A 179 -1.65 4.50 14.16
N VAL A 180 -1.70 3.47 14.98
CA VAL A 180 -2.03 3.56 16.41
C VAL A 180 -0.86 3.06 17.22
N HIS A 181 -0.49 3.81 18.24
CA HIS A 181 0.40 3.39 19.30
C HIS A 181 -0.37 3.36 20.62
N THR A 182 -0.36 2.18 21.25
CA THR A 182 -0.88 2.01 22.61
C THR A 182 0.31 1.83 23.52
N PRO A 183 0.47 2.69 24.55
CA PRO A 183 1.57 2.61 25.49
C PRO A 183 1.64 1.29 26.27
#